data_a31c82c3a2fa486ff7497f8b4d58aec1
#
_entry.id   a31c82c3a2fa486ff7497f8b4d58aec1
#
_cell.length_a   1.000
_cell.length_b   1.000
_cell.length_c   1.000
_cell.angle_alpha   90.00
_cell.angle_beta   90.00
_cell.angle_gamma   90.00
#
_symmetry.space_group_name_H-M   'P 1'
#
loop_
_entity.id
_entity.type
_entity.pdbx_description
1 polymer ?
#
loop_
_entity_poly.entity_id
_entity_poly.type
_entity_poly.pdbx_seq_one_letter_code
_entity_poly.pdbx_strand_id
1 'polypeptide(L)'
;MKRGGGMYENQSKELTDDELVVRRVKKQRSKLFGCAPGAHQLMGFLPIKVSDQIATFATDGKVILVNKSFTESLNDLNTRGVIIHESLHIGLKHHIRLAIWMKRCGLSEEDAREIWNIGGDYVINGSIKSSKNYGKDFTLPDDVLWHDVY
;
A
#
# COMPACT_ATOMS: atom_id res chain seq x y z
N MET A 1 59.85 -8.85 -8.63
CA MET A 1 58.43 -9.13 -8.97
C MET A 1 57.54 -8.62 -7.83
N LYS A 2 56.98 -7.43 -7.96
CA LYS A 2 56.06 -6.83 -6.96
C LYS A 2 54.65 -7.16 -7.38
N ARG A 3 53.94 -7.96 -6.60
CA ARG A 3 52.51 -8.20 -6.76
C ARG A 3 51.77 -7.01 -6.15
N GLY A 4 51.16 -6.19 -7.02
CA GLY A 4 50.25 -5.12 -6.60
C GLY A 4 48.93 -5.74 -6.15
N GLY A 5 48.65 -5.69 -4.84
CA GLY A 5 47.37 -5.98 -4.29
C GLY A 5 46.43 -4.77 -4.56
N GLY A 6 45.54 -4.90 -5.54
CA GLY A 6 44.47 -3.93 -5.72
C GLY A 6 43.51 -4.07 -4.54
N MET A 7 43.46 -3.05 -3.66
CA MET A 7 42.36 -2.86 -2.72
C MET A 7 41.11 -2.53 -3.53
N TYR A 8 40.17 -3.47 -3.58
CA TYR A 8 38.81 -3.14 -3.97
C TYR A 8 38.17 -2.39 -2.79
N GLU A 9 38.24 -1.06 -2.82
CA GLU A 9 37.40 -0.24 -1.96
C GLU A 9 35.93 -0.52 -2.36
N ASN A 10 35.26 -1.32 -1.55
CA ASN A 10 33.83 -1.53 -1.62
C ASN A 10 33.16 -0.26 -1.07
N GLN A 11 33.04 0.77 -1.91
CA GLN A 11 32.24 1.95 -1.58
C GLN A 11 30.79 1.46 -1.51
N SER A 12 30.34 1.18 -0.29
CA SER A 12 28.91 0.97 -0.02
C SER A 12 28.18 2.26 -0.40
N LYS A 13 27.52 2.24 -1.56
CA LYS A 13 26.71 3.38 -2.05
C LYS A 13 25.65 3.68 -0.98
N GLU A 14 25.70 4.87 -0.41
CA GLU A 14 24.69 5.32 0.53
C GLU A 14 23.34 5.42 -0.17
N LEU A 15 22.28 4.83 0.41
CA LEU A 15 20.96 4.84 -0.18
C LEU A 15 20.33 6.22 -0.08
N THR A 16 19.62 6.64 -1.11
CA THR A 16 18.80 7.86 -1.07
C THR A 16 17.60 7.66 -0.13
N ASP A 17 17.01 8.76 0.31
CA ASP A 17 15.79 8.73 1.14
C ASP A 17 14.67 7.92 0.48
N ASP A 18 14.46 8.11 -0.82
CA ASP A 18 13.44 7.37 -1.57
C ASP A 18 13.74 5.87 -1.62
N GLU A 19 15.00 5.50 -1.80
CA GLU A 19 15.42 4.09 -1.76
C GLU A 19 15.19 3.47 -0.37
N LEU A 20 15.39 4.24 0.71
CA LEU A 20 15.09 3.81 2.09
C LEU A 20 13.59 3.59 2.30
N VAL A 21 12.73 4.50 1.81
CA VAL A 21 11.28 4.36 1.85
C VAL A 21 10.84 3.09 1.10
N VAL A 22 11.30 2.92 -0.13
CA VAL A 22 10.99 1.73 -0.94
C VAL A 22 11.44 0.45 -0.24
N ARG A 23 12.64 0.43 0.32
CA ARG A 23 13.18 -0.72 1.06
C ARG A 23 12.32 -1.07 2.28
N ARG A 24 11.88 -0.05 3.02
CA ARG A 24 10.98 -0.23 4.17
C ARG A 24 9.65 -0.87 3.76
N VAL A 25 9.00 -0.33 2.73
CA VAL A 25 7.72 -0.86 2.22
C VAL A 25 7.90 -2.29 1.70
N LYS A 26 8.96 -2.58 0.96
CA LYS A 26 9.29 -3.94 0.49
C LYS A 26 9.43 -4.92 1.66
N LYS A 27 10.10 -4.52 2.74
CA LYS A 27 10.27 -5.34 3.95
C LYS A 27 8.93 -5.68 4.58
N GLN A 28 8.03 -4.71 4.74
CA GLN A 28 6.72 -4.94 5.33
C GLN A 28 5.83 -5.78 4.41
N ARG A 29 5.88 -5.53 3.11
CA ARG A 29 5.17 -6.33 2.10
C ARG A 29 5.57 -7.81 2.14
N SER A 30 6.84 -8.11 2.28
CA SER A 30 7.32 -9.49 2.38
C SER A 30 6.76 -10.23 3.59
N LYS A 31 6.53 -9.54 4.70
CA LYS A 31 5.92 -10.14 5.90
C LYS A 31 4.46 -10.55 5.72
N LEU A 32 3.77 -10.01 4.72
CA LEU A 32 2.38 -10.37 4.41
C LEU A 32 2.24 -11.82 3.96
N PHE A 33 3.31 -12.46 3.48
CA PHE A 33 3.28 -13.88 3.12
C PHE A 33 2.75 -14.75 4.26
N GLY A 34 3.11 -14.46 5.51
CA GLY A 34 2.71 -15.23 6.69
C GLY A 34 1.34 -14.87 7.28
N CYS A 35 0.86 -13.62 7.09
CA CYS A 35 -0.33 -13.13 7.78
C CYS A 35 -1.48 -12.69 6.85
N ALA A 36 -1.19 -12.36 5.61
CA ALA A 36 -2.15 -11.98 4.60
C ALA A 36 -1.69 -12.45 3.19
N PRO A 37 -1.66 -13.78 2.95
CA PRO A 37 -1.07 -14.35 1.74
C PRO A 37 -1.77 -13.87 0.45
N GLY A 38 -3.07 -13.62 0.47
CA GLY A 38 -3.80 -13.04 -0.67
C GLY A 38 -3.30 -11.64 -1.05
N ALA A 39 -3.07 -10.78 -0.06
CA ALA A 39 -2.48 -9.46 -0.28
C ALA A 39 -1.05 -9.59 -0.81
N HIS A 40 -0.24 -10.48 -0.25
CA HIS A 40 1.11 -10.76 -0.74
C HIS A 40 1.10 -11.23 -2.20
N GLN A 41 0.16 -12.10 -2.58
CA GLN A 41 0.05 -12.59 -3.96
C GLN A 41 -0.29 -11.47 -4.95
N LEU A 42 -1.21 -10.56 -4.58
CA LEU A 42 -1.61 -9.44 -5.43
C LEU A 42 -0.54 -8.36 -5.54
N MET A 43 0.20 -8.08 -4.47
CA MET A 43 1.11 -6.94 -4.37
C MET A 43 2.59 -7.33 -4.43
N GLY A 44 2.93 -8.60 -4.22
CA GLY A 44 4.29 -9.07 -3.95
C GLY A 44 5.31 -8.75 -5.05
N PHE A 45 4.88 -8.72 -6.29
CA PHE A 45 5.74 -8.51 -7.46
C PHE A 45 5.63 -7.12 -8.07
N LEU A 46 4.72 -6.27 -7.57
CA LEU A 46 4.55 -4.93 -8.13
C LEU A 46 5.75 -4.05 -7.77
N PRO A 47 6.25 -3.24 -8.72
CA PRO A 47 7.25 -2.23 -8.42
C PRO A 47 6.68 -1.19 -7.45
N ILE A 48 7.54 -0.68 -6.56
CA ILE A 48 7.19 0.39 -5.62
C ILE A 48 7.92 1.64 -6.06
N LYS A 49 7.20 2.76 -6.16
CA LYS A 49 7.75 4.07 -6.52
C LYS A 49 7.28 5.13 -5.53
N VAL A 50 8.19 6.02 -5.14
CA VAL A 50 7.84 7.21 -4.35
C VAL A 50 7.21 8.25 -5.27
N SER A 51 6.15 8.91 -4.79
CA SER A 51 5.44 9.95 -5.52
C SER A 51 4.87 11.01 -4.58
N ASP A 52 5.11 12.28 -4.89
CA ASP A 52 4.53 13.42 -4.18
C ASP A 52 3.15 13.82 -4.75
N GLN A 53 2.72 13.17 -5.83
CA GLN A 53 1.44 13.41 -6.50
C GLN A 53 0.24 12.84 -5.74
N ILE A 54 0.49 12.00 -4.74
CA ILE A 54 -0.53 11.33 -3.93
C ILE A 54 -0.30 11.63 -2.45
N ALA A 55 -1.37 11.64 -1.66
CA ALA A 55 -1.29 11.93 -0.22
C ALA A 55 -0.87 10.71 0.61
N THR A 56 -1.19 9.50 0.17
CA THR A 56 -1.00 8.24 0.92
C THR A 56 -0.33 7.17 0.04
N PHE A 57 -0.93 6.01 -0.05
CA PHE A 57 -0.58 4.97 -1.02
C PHE A 57 -1.63 4.94 -2.12
N ALA A 58 -1.26 4.43 -3.30
CA ALA A 58 -2.17 4.16 -4.39
C ALA A 58 -1.63 3.03 -5.27
N THR A 59 -2.53 2.31 -5.94
CA THR A 59 -2.14 1.30 -6.92
C THR A 59 -3.16 1.20 -8.06
N ASP A 60 -2.65 0.93 -9.25
CA ASP A 60 -3.45 0.59 -10.43
C ASP A 60 -3.37 -0.91 -10.79
N GLY A 61 -2.78 -1.72 -9.91
CA GLY A 61 -2.51 -3.13 -10.15
C GLY A 61 -1.23 -3.41 -10.94
N LYS A 62 -0.47 -2.38 -11.33
CA LYS A 62 0.81 -2.49 -12.06
C LYS A 62 1.98 -1.91 -11.28
N VAL A 63 1.71 -0.91 -10.45
CA VAL A 63 2.69 -0.23 -9.60
C VAL A 63 2.04 0.14 -8.27
N ILE A 64 2.84 0.17 -7.21
CA ILE A 64 2.46 0.73 -5.92
C ILE A 64 3.14 2.09 -5.83
N LEU A 65 2.35 3.14 -5.76
CA LEU A 65 2.82 4.48 -5.45
C LEU A 65 2.74 4.70 -3.95
N VAL A 66 3.76 5.31 -3.38
CA VAL A 66 3.84 5.61 -1.95
C VAL A 66 4.27 7.07 -1.73
N ASN A 67 3.55 7.80 -0.89
CA ASN A 67 4.00 9.11 -0.45
C ASN A 67 5.06 8.95 0.64
N LYS A 68 6.17 9.70 0.52
CA LYS A 68 7.31 9.61 1.44
C LYS A 68 6.90 9.98 2.87
N SER A 69 6.36 11.19 3.07
CA SER A 69 6.00 11.70 4.40
C SER A 69 4.96 10.82 5.08
N PHE A 70 3.96 10.36 4.34
CA PHE A 70 2.97 9.42 4.86
C PHE A 70 3.61 8.10 5.28
N THR A 71 4.48 7.52 4.46
CA THR A 71 5.19 6.28 4.78
C THR A 71 6.04 6.42 6.04
N GLU A 72 6.72 7.55 6.20
CA GLU A 72 7.56 7.85 7.38
C GLU A 72 6.73 8.02 8.66
N SER A 73 5.48 8.48 8.56
CA SER A 73 4.56 8.61 9.71
C SER A 73 3.98 7.27 10.20
N LEU A 74 4.01 6.23 9.38
CA LEU A 74 3.46 4.92 9.72
C LEU A 74 4.43 4.09 10.57
N ASN A 75 3.90 3.33 11.51
CA ASN A 75 4.64 2.22 12.10
C ASN A 75 4.62 0.98 11.17
N ASP A 76 5.32 -0.07 11.53
CA ASP A 76 5.44 -1.28 10.73
C ASP A 76 4.10 -2.02 10.55
N LEU A 77 3.26 -2.08 11.60
CA LEU A 77 1.95 -2.72 11.55
C LEU A 77 1.00 -1.93 10.65
N ASN A 78 0.98 -0.61 10.77
CA ASN A 78 0.19 0.28 9.93
C ASN A 78 0.63 0.21 8.46
N THR A 79 1.93 0.15 8.20
CA THR A 79 2.44 -0.02 6.83
C THR A 79 1.89 -1.30 6.19
N ARG A 80 1.87 -2.41 6.94
CA ARG A 80 1.26 -3.67 6.47
C ARG A 80 -0.24 -3.54 6.22
N GLY A 81 -0.97 -2.90 7.13
CA GLY A 81 -2.41 -2.64 6.98
C GLY A 81 -2.74 -1.82 5.75
N VAL A 82 -1.97 -0.76 5.47
CA VAL A 82 -2.14 0.07 4.26
C VAL A 82 -1.87 -0.74 2.99
N ILE A 83 -0.84 -1.58 2.96
CA ILE A 83 -0.58 -2.47 1.81
C ILE A 83 -1.75 -3.45 1.59
N ILE A 84 -2.30 -4.03 2.67
CA ILE A 84 -3.48 -4.91 2.58
C ILE A 84 -4.68 -4.13 2.03
N HIS A 85 -4.90 -2.90 2.50
CA HIS A 85 -5.96 -2.02 2.01
C HIS A 85 -5.87 -1.81 0.49
N GLU A 86 -4.72 -1.42 -0.01
CA GLU A 86 -4.49 -1.25 -1.45
C GLU A 86 -4.70 -2.57 -2.24
N SER A 87 -4.28 -3.69 -1.68
CA SER A 87 -4.47 -4.99 -2.31
C SER A 87 -5.95 -5.36 -2.47
N LEU A 88 -6.79 -4.97 -1.51
CA LEU A 88 -8.23 -5.22 -1.57
C LEU A 88 -8.92 -4.36 -2.63
N HIS A 89 -8.46 -3.14 -2.89
CA HIS A 89 -8.95 -2.38 -4.04
C HIS A 89 -8.72 -3.12 -5.36
N ILE A 90 -7.56 -3.77 -5.53
CA ILE A 90 -7.27 -4.60 -6.71
C ILE A 90 -8.15 -5.85 -6.70
N GLY A 91 -8.13 -6.60 -5.61
CA GLY A 91 -8.83 -7.89 -5.47
C GLY A 91 -10.35 -7.76 -5.68
N LEU A 92 -10.95 -6.69 -5.17
CA LEU A 92 -12.36 -6.36 -5.34
C LEU A 92 -12.67 -5.65 -6.67
N LYS A 93 -11.65 -5.42 -7.51
CA LYS A 93 -11.78 -4.75 -8.83
C LYS A 93 -12.49 -3.40 -8.73
N HIS A 94 -12.20 -2.61 -7.70
CA HIS A 94 -12.91 -1.36 -7.42
C HIS A 94 -12.88 -0.40 -8.61
N HIS A 95 -11.76 -0.27 -9.31
CA HIS A 95 -11.60 0.58 -10.49
C HIS A 95 -12.52 0.17 -11.67
N ILE A 96 -12.71 -1.14 -11.89
CA ILE A 96 -13.60 -1.64 -12.95
C ILE A 96 -15.05 -1.42 -12.56
N ARG A 97 -15.41 -1.75 -11.32
CA ARG A 97 -16.75 -1.60 -10.79
C ARG A 97 -17.18 -0.14 -10.72
N LEU A 98 -16.28 0.76 -10.38
CA LEU A 98 -16.51 2.21 -10.43
C LEU A 98 -16.90 2.65 -11.85
N ALA A 99 -16.14 2.26 -12.86
CA ALA A 99 -16.42 2.62 -14.25
C ALA A 99 -17.81 2.13 -14.73
N ILE A 100 -18.26 0.97 -14.26
CA ILE A 100 -19.59 0.44 -14.52
C ILE A 100 -20.67 1.24 -13.78
N TRP A 101 -20.43 1.54 -12.51
CA TRP A 101 -21.39 2.24 -11.66
C TRP A 101 -21.59 3.69 -12.11
N MET A 102 -20.54 4.40 -12.48
CA MET A 102 -20.59 5.78 -12.99
C MET A 102 -21.51 5.92 -14.21
N LYS A 103 -21.60 4.91 -15.06
CA LYS A 103 -22.53 4.91 -16.21
C LYS A 103 -24.01 4.79 -15.81
N ARG A 104 -24.32 4.44 -14.59
CA ARG A 104 -25.67 4.10 -14.10
C ARG A 104 -26.17 4.98 -12.96
N CYS A 105 -25.26 5.61 -12.20
CA CYS A 105 -25.64 6.33 -10.98
C CYS A 105 -26.31 7.69 -11.22
N GLY A 106 -26.16 8.28 -12.42
CA GLY A 106 -26.73 9.59 -12.74
C GLY A 106 -26.08 10.78 -12.02
N LEU A 107 -24.96 10.56 -11.34
CA LEU A 107 -24.18 11.60 -10.65
C LEU A 107 -23.11 12.17 -11.58
N SER A 108 -22.53 13.32 -11.19
CA SER A 108 -21.32 13.81 -11.82
C SER A 108 -20.18 12.80 -11.64
N GLU A 109 -19.17 12.86 -12.51
CA GLU A 109 -18.02 11.96 -12.39
C GLU A 109 -17.29 12.18 -11.06
N GLU A 110 -17.15 13.42 -10.61
CA GLU A 110 -16.49 13.82 -9.37
C GLU A 110 -17.24 13.25 -8.15
N ASP A 111 -18.55 13.51 -8.04
CA ASP A 111 -19.36 13.00 -6.94
C ASP A 111 -19.39 11.47 -6.91
N ALA A 112 -19.50 10.85 -8.08
CA ALA A 112 -19.50 9.39 -8.19
C ALA A 112 -18.17 8.79 -7.68
N ARG A 113 -17.04 9.38 -8.05
CA ARG A 113 -15.73 8.91 -7.55
C ARG A 113 -15.58 9.09 -6.04
N GLU A 114 -15.99 10.24 -5.52
CA GLU A 114 -15.92 10.54 -4.09
C GLU A 114 -16.75 9.53 -3.27
N ILE A 115 -18.02 9.36 -3.62
CA ILE A 115 -18.92 8.42 -2.93
C ILE A 115 -18.39 6.98 -3.03
N TRP A 116 -17.89 6.59 -4.20
CA TRP A 116 -17.35 5.24 -4.40
C TRP A 116 -16.10 4.99 -3.56
N ASN A 117 -15.20 5.95 -3.49
CA ASN A 117 -13.96 5.83 -2.71
C ASN A 117 -14.29 5.73 -1.22
N ILE A 118 -15.15 6.62 -0.71
CA ILE A 118 -15.58 6.58 0.69
C ILE A 118 -16.24 5.24 1.03
N GLY A 119 -17.22 4.80 0.26
CA GLY A 119 -17.91 3.52 0.48
C GLY A 119 -16.97 2.31 0.34
N GLY A 120 -16.06 2.36 -0.63
CA GLY A 120 -15.03 1.33 -0.83
C GLY A 120 -14.09 1.21 0.36
N ASP A 121 -13.62 2.34 0.88
CA ASP A 121 -12.73 2.39 2.04
C ASP A 121 -13.42 1.88 3.31
N TYR A 122 -14.68 2.21 3.54
CA TYR A 122 -15.45 1.65 4.66
C TYR A 122 -15.51 0.13 4.62
N VAL A 123 -15.84 -0.45 3.46
CA VAL A 123 -15.94 -1.91 3.29
C VAL A 123 -14.57 -2.57 3.49
N ILE A 124 -13.53 -2.00 2.91
CA ILE A 124 -12.17 -2.53 3.01
C ILE A 124 -11.67 -2.45 4.45
N ASN A 125 -11.77 -1.28 5.07
CA ASN A 125 -11.27 -1.07 6.43
C ASN A 125 -12.03 -1.93 7.45
N GLY A 126 -13.35 -2.08 7.29
CA GLY A 126 -14.16 -2.99 8.08
C GLY A 126 -13.70 -4.45 7.94
N SER A 127 -13.43 -4.89 6.71
CA SER A 127 -12.93 -6.23 6.42
C SER A 127 -11.55 -6.49 7.05
N ILE A 128 -10.64 -5.51 7.00
CA ILE A 128 -9.31 -5.60 7.62
C ILE A 128 -9.43 -5.70 9.15
N LYS A 129 -10.24 -4.83 9.77
CA LYS A 129 -10.43 -4.82 11.24
C LYS A 129 -11.11 -6.09 11.75
N SER A 130 -11.95 -6.73 10.95
CA SER A 130 -12.60 -8.01 11.31
C SER A 130 -11.68 -9.23 11.23
N SER A 131 -10.46 -9.05 10.71
CA SER A 131 -9.50 -10.16 10.63
C SER A 131 -8.99 -10.57 12.00
N LYS A 132 -8.88 -11.89 12.24
CA LYS A 132 -8.27 -12.45 13.46
C LYS A 132 -6.81 -12.05 13.69
N ASN A 133 -6.14 -11.58 12.65
CA ASN A 133 -4.74 -11.14 12.69
C ASN A 133 -4.60 -9.62 12.92
N TYR A 134 -5.75 -8.88 12.94
CA TYR A 134 -5.75 -7.45 13.24
C TYR A 134 -5.23 -7.18 14.66
N GLY A 135 -4.44 -6.16 14.82
CA GLY A 135 -3.80 -5.81 16.08
C GLY A 135 -2.50 -6.58 16.39
N LYS A 136 -2.35 -7.79 15.85
CA LYS A 136 -1.16 -8.63 16.04
C LYS A 136 -0.17 -8.51 14.89
N ASP A 137 -0.64 -8.71 13.68
CA ASP A 137 0.23 -8.80 12.49
C ASP A 137 0.15 -7.55 11.61
N PHE A 138 -0.95 -6.82 11.68
CA PHE A 138 -1.19 -5.56 11.00
C PHE A 138 -2.25 -4.73 11.72
N THR A 139 -2.22 -3.40 11.51
CA THR A 139 -3.22 -2.43 11.97
C THR A 139 -3.47 -1.40 10.87
N LEU A 140 -4.53 -0.63 11.01
CA LEU A 140 -4.76 0.57 10.18
C LEU A 140 -4.36 1.82 10.97
N PRO A 141 -3.96 2.92 10.31
CA PRO A 141 -3.82 4.22 10.95
C PRO A 141 -5.13 4.68 11.62
N ASP A 142 -5.03 5.48 12.67
CA ASP A 142 -6.20 5.89 13.49
C ASP A 142 -7.19 6.79 12.76
N ASP A 143 -6.74 7.51 11.72
CA ASP A 143 -7.50 8.46 10.94
C ASP A 143 -8.19 7.86 9.70
N VAL A 144 -8.17 6.54 9.52
CA VAL A 144 -8.86 5.90 8.40
C VAL A 144 -10.38 5.91 8.57
N LEU A 145 -11.09 6.06 7.45
CA LEU A 145 -12.54 6.00 7.41
C LEU A 145 -13.05 4.62 7.87
N TRP A 146 -13.71 4.59 9.02
CA TRP A 146 -14.35 3.39 9.54
C TRP A 146 -15.38 3.75 10.63
N HIS A 147 -16.51 3.06 10.64
CA HIS A 147 -17.51 3.15 11.71
C HIS A 147 -17.88 1.76 12.23
N ASP A 148 -18.01 1.66 13.55
CA ASP A 148 -18.58 0.51 14.28
C ASP A 148 -20.10 0.40 14.05
N VAL A 149 -20.54 0.35 12.81
CA VAL A 149 -21.99 0.27 12.54
C VAL A 149 -22.27 -0.98 11.74
N TYR A 150 -22.05 -2.08 12.42
CA TYR A 150 -22.82 -3.31 12.13
C TYR A 150 -22.69 -4.27 13.32
#